data_0e3063c511e39a2747a4559d4ffc6c3a
#
_entry.id   0e3063c511e39a2747a4559d4ffc6c3a
#
_cell.length_a   1.000
_cell.length_b   1.000
_cell.length_c   1.000
_cell.angle_alpha   90.00
_cell.angle_beta   90.00
_cell.angle_gamma   90.00
#
_symmetry.space_group_name_H-M   'P 1'
#
loop_
_entity.id
_entity.type
_entity.pdbx_description
1 polymer ?
#
loop_
_entity_poly.entity_id
_entity_poly.type
_entity_poly.pdbx_seq_one_letter_code
_entity_poly.pdbx_strand_id
1 'polypeptide(L)'
;GLVGWGETYPILGARGAITDQIGPALIGENPLEYRKVLKKAWGRVFYNALAVGAIETAINDLRGKILNKPVSALFGGRVRDRVPVYASTMNYLEGITPEELYPRQAAEKVAEGFKALKMRLGRYPVRREIPIAKAVRKAVGPDIKLMADGNAAYTMKGALDMGEALTDLDFDFWEEPLPQSPDYAGYEHLRSKLKLPLAGGEVLADRAAAKRLLDRGCFDIIQPD
;
A
#
# COMPACT_ATOMS: atom_id res chain seq x y z
N GLY A 1 -24.31 0.99 23.07
CA GLY A 1 -22.96 0.68 23.53
C GLY A 1 -21.91 1.26 22.57
N LEU A 2 -20.63 1.20 22.96
CA LEU A 2 -19.53 1.63 22.08
C LEU A 2 -19.25 0.56 21.03
N VAL A 3 -18.89 0.99 19.82
CA VAL A 3 -18.51 0.12 18.70
C VAL A 3 -17.11 0.48 18.24
N GLY A 4 -16.24 -0.52 18.08
CA GLY A 4 -14.92 -0.40 17.44
C GLY A 4 -15.00 -0.78 15.96
N TRP A 5 -14.35 -0.01 15.11
CA TRP A 5 -14.29 -0.25 13.67
C TRP A 5 -12.90 -0.74 13.25
N GLY A 6 -12.90 -1.71 12.33
CA GLY A 6 -11.71 -2.23 11.66
C GLY A 6 -12.11 -2.80 10.31
N GLU A 7 -11.19 -2.76 9.37
CA GLU A 7 -11.42 -3.22 8.00
C GLU A 7 -10.24 -4.03 7.48
N THR A 8 -10.46 -4.80 6.44
CA THR A 8 -9.43 -5.56 5.72
C THR A 8 -9.90 -5.90 4.30
N TYR A 9 -8.97 -6.34 3.46
CA TYR A 9 -9.30 -6.87 2.15
C TYR A 9 -10.09 -8.18 2.27
N PRO A 10 -11.09 -8.43 1.39
CA PRO A 10 -11.92 -9.65 1.41
C PRO A 10 -11.21 -10.87 0.77
N ILE A 11 -9.89 -10.95 0.91
CA ILE A 11 -9.05 -12.02 0.36
C ILE A 11 -8.62 -13.01 1.44
N LEU A 12 -8.05 -14.14 1.03
CA LEU A 12 -7.50 -15.18 1.93
C LEU A 12 -8.51 -15.68 2.98
N GLY A 13 -9.80 -15.63 2.66
CA GLY A 13 -10.82 -16.07 3.60
C GLY A 13 -10.96 -15.22 4.86
N ALA A 14 -10.48 -13.96 4.84
CA ALA A 14 -10.49 -13.07 6.00
C ALA A 14 -11.86 -12.94 6.65
N ARG A 15 -12.94 -12.82 5.83
CA ARG A 15 -14.32 -12.77 6.35
C ARG A 15 -14.67 -13.98 7.20
N GLY A 16 -14.51 -15.20 6.67
CA GLY A 16 -14.80 -16.44 7.40
C GLY A 16 -13.93 -16.59 8.64
N ALA A 17 -12.64 -16.23 8.56
CA ALA A 17 -11.76 -16.22 9.70
C ALA A 17 -12.28 -15.29 10.82
N ILE A 18 -12.78 -14.09 10.47
CA ILE A 18 -13.34 -13.14 11.42
C ILE A 18 -14.66 -13.65 11.99
N THR A 19 -15.62 -14.05 11.14
CA THR A 19 -16.99 -14.38 11.59
C THR A 19 -17.09 -15.72 12.29
N ASP A 20 -16.35 -16.72 11.83
CA ASP A 20 -16.54 -18.10 12.25
C ASP A 20 -15.49 -18.59 13.26
N GLN A 21 -14.33 -17.94 13.29
CA GLN A 21 -13.22 -18.37 14.15
C GLN A 21 -12.86 -17.34 15.24
N ILE A 22 -12.55 -16.10 14.84
CA ILE A 22 -12.08 -15.08 15.79
C ILE A 22 -13.25 -14.50 16.60
N GLY A 23 -14.29 -14.03 15.91
CA GLY A 23 -15.42 -13.33 16.54
C GLY A 23 -16.04 -14.11 17.70
N PRO A 24 -16.50 -15.37 17.49
CA PRO A 24 -17.06 -16.18 18.57
C PRO A 24 -16.11 -16.37 19.75
N ALA A 25 -14.81 -16.44 19.51
CA ALA A 25 -13.81 -16.59 20.57
C ALA A 25 -13.60 -15.33 21.39
N LEU A 26 -13.94 -14.15 20.86
CA LEU A 26 -13.74 -12.87 21.53
C LEU A 26 -14.99 -12.36 22.27
N ILE A 27 -16.15 -13.01 22.08
CA ILE A 27 -17.37 -12.65 22.80
C ILE A 27 -17.14 -12.75 24.31
N GLY A 28 -17.46 -11.68 25.04
CA GLY A 28 -17.30 -11.60 26.49
C GLY A 28 -15.88 -11.22 26.96
N GLU A 29 -14.91 -11.10 26.07
CA GLU A 29 -13.57 -10.64 26.45
C GLU A 29 -13.54 -9.13 26.70
N ASN A 30 -12.67 -8.72 27.64
CA ASN A 30 -12.44 -7.32 27.92
C ASN A 30 -11.46 -6.71 26.88
N PRO A 31 -11.87 -5.76 26.04
CA PRO A 31 -10.99 -5.17 25.03
C PRO A 31 -9.79 -4.41 25.62
N LEU A 32 -9.84 -4.00 26.88
CA LEU A 32 -8.70 -3.38 27.56
C LEU A 32 -7.58 -4.38 27.87
N GLU A 33 -7.86 -5.68 27.93
CA GLU A 33 -6.86 -6.75 28.04
C GLU A 33 -6.23 -7.07 26.67
N TYR A 34 -5.76 -6.04 25.98
CA TYR A 34 -5.35 -6.06 24.58
C TYR A 34 -4.48 -7.25 24.19
N ARG A 35 -3.40 -7.50 24.94
CA ARG A 35 -2.47 -8.60 24.60
C ARG A 35 -3.12 -9.98 24.70
N LYS A 36 -4.00 -10.17 25.68
CA LYS A 36 -4.75 -11.42 25.87
C LYS A 36 -5.72 -11.65 24.73
N VAL A 37 -6.49 -10.63 24.37
CA VAL A 37 -7.48 -10.66 23.30
C VAL A 37 -6.78 -10.92 21.95
N LEU A 38 -5.70 -10.23 21.66
CA LEU A 38 -4.95 -10.40 20.42
C LEU A 38 -4.29 -11.79 20.33
N LYS A 39 -3.70 -12.29 21.43
CA LYS A 39 -3.17 -13.66 21.49
C LYS A 39 -4.26 -14.70 21.19
N LYS A 40 -5.46 -14.47 21.70
CA LYS A 40 -6.61 -15.35 21.47
C LYS A 40 -7.06 -15.33 20.02
N ALA A 41 -7.08 -14.15 19.38
CA ALA A 41 -7.37 -13.99 17.95
C ALA A 41 -6.36 -14.75 17.07
N TRP A 42 -5.06 -14.55 17.29
CA TRP A 42 -4.00 -15.25 16.58
C TRP A 42 -4.09 -16.78 16.71
N GLY A 43 -4.41 -17.28 17.90
CA GLY A 43 -4.57 -18.70 18.15
C GLY A 43 -5.70 -19.39 17.41
N ARG A 44 -6.59 -18.63 16.73
CA ARG A 44 -7.74 -19.17 15.99
C ARG A 44 -7.50 -19.34 14.50
N VAL A 45 -6.55 -18.65 13.91
CA VAL A 45 -6.50 -18.49 12.44
C VAL A 45 -5.13 -18.75 11.80
N PHE A 46 -4.18 -19.36 12.49
CA PHE A 46 -2.88 -19.80 11.91
C PHE A 46 -2.35 -18.87 10.80
N TYR A 47 -1.80 -17.70 11.18
CA TYR A 47 -1.16 -16.74 10.26
C TYR A 47 -2.08 -15.98 9.27
N ASN A 48 -3.40 -15.96 9.48
CA ASN A 48 -4.24 -15.04 8.72
C ASN A 48 -4.13 -13.61 9.26
N ALA A 49 -3.03 -12.93 8.90
CA ALA A 49 -2.71 -11.60 9.40
C ALA A 49 -3.75 -10.56 9.02
N LEU A 50 -4.35 -10.65 7.83
CA LEU A 50 -5.40 -9.73 7.39
C LEU A 50 -6.63 -9.78 8.30
N ALA A 51 -7.09 -11.00 8.67
CA ALA A 51 -8.20 -11.15 9.58
C ALA A 51 -7.89 -10.63 10.98
N VAL A 52 -6.69 -10.94 11.50
CA VAL A 52 -6.27 -10.47 12.83
C VAL A 52 -6.05 -8.97 12.82
N GLY A 53 -5.46 -8.38 11.77
CA GLY A 53 -5.25 -6.94 11.62
C GLY A 53 -6.57 -6.16 11.68
N ALA A 54 -7.61 -6.63 10.99
CA ALA A 54 -8.93 -6.00 11.07
C ALA A 54 -9.50 -6.01 12.51
N ILE A 55 -9.39 -7.15 13.19
CA ILE A 55 -9.82 -7.28 14.58
C ILE A 55 -8.97 -6.40 15.51
N GLU A 56 -7.67 -6.36 15.32
CA GLU A 56 -6.75 -5.52 16.10
C GLU A 56 -7.09 -4.04 15.94
N THR A 57 -7.37 -3.60 14.73
CA THR A 57 -7.81 -2.22 14.42
C THR A 57 -9.11 -1.91 15.15
N ALA A 58 -10.12 -2.79 15.06
CA ALA A 58 -11.40 -2.62 15.75
C ALA A 58 -11.24 -2.58 17.29
N ILE A 59 -10.39 -3.42 17.85
CA ILE A 59 -10.10 -3.43 19.28
C ILE A 59 -9.43 -2.12 19.71
N ASN A 60 -8.46 -1.63 18.95
CA ASN A 60 -7.77 -0.38 19.28
C ASN A 60 -8.69 0.85 19.16
N ASP A 61 -9.57 0.88 18.16
CA ASP A 61 -10.60 1.92 18.06
C ASP A 61 -11.55 1.88 19.26
N LEU A 62 -12.02 0.69 19.64
CA LEU A 62 -12.87 0.50 20.82
C LEU A 62 -12.17 0.92 22.12
N ARG A 63 -10.90 0.54 22.30
CA ARG A 63 -10.08 0.95 23.46
C ARG A 63 -9.92 2.47 23.54
N GLY A 64 -9.63 3.10 22.39
CA GLY A 64 -9.55 4.56 22.32
C GLY A 64 -10.85 5.22 22.77
N LYS A 65 -12.00 4.72 22.32
CA LYS A 65 -13.33 5.20 22.72
C LYS A 65 -13.61 4.98 24.22
N ILE A 66 -13.32 3.80 24.74
CA ILE A 66 -13.48 3.48 26.18
C ILE A 66 -12.64 4.42 27.05
N LEU A 67 -11.41 4.66 26.67
CA LEU A 67 -10.45 5.48 27.41
C LEU A 67 -10.58 6.98 27.14
N ASN A 68 -11.46 7.36 26.20
CA ASN A 68 -11.58 8.74 25.71
C ASN A 68 -10.21 9.33 25.25
N LYS A 69 -9.46 8.54 24.48
CA LYS A 69 -8.14 8.91 23.97
C LYS A 69 -8.04 8.56 22.49
N PRO A 70 -7.31 9.34 21.69
CA PRO A 70 -6.99 8.92 20.32
C PRO A 70 -6.13 7.66 20.34
N VAL A 71 -6.25 6.82 19.30
CA VAL A 71 -5.48 5.57 19.20
C VAL A 71 -3.97 5.83 19.29
N SER A 72 -3.48 6.94 18.73
CA SER A 72 -2.08 7.33 18.84
C SER A 72 -1.58 7.42 20.30
N ALA A 73 -2.43 7.81 21.24
CA ALA A 73 -2.06 7.85 22.66
C ALA A 73 -1.87 6.45 23.26
N LEU A 74 -2.51 5.41 22.70
CA LEU A 74 -2.34 4.02 23.12
C LEU A 74 -0.99 3.44 22.67
N PHE A 75 -0.36 4.06 21.66
CA PHE A 75 0.92 3.66 21.06
C PHE A 75 2.06 4.65 21.33
N GLY A 76 2.01 5.39 22.42
CA GLY A 76 3.11 6.26 22.83
C GLY A 76 2.95 7.73 22.50
N GLY A 77 1.82 8.12 21.89
CA GLY A 77 1.50 9.52 21.60
C GLY A 77 1.75 9.95 20.16
N ARG A 78 1.42 11.20 19.89
CA ARG A 78 1.56 11.80 18.57
C ARG A 78 3.00 12.22 18.33
N VAL A 79 3.58 11.71 17.25
CA VAL A 79 4.94 12.08 16.80
C VAL A 79 4.90 13.24 15.79
N ARG A 80 3.80 13.35 15.00
CA ARG A 80 3.60 14.39 13.99
C ARG A 80 2.17 14.90 14.04
N ASP A 81 1.99 16.18 13.77
CA ASP A 81 0.66 16.81 13.67
C ASP A 81 0.04 16.65 12.29
N ARG A 82 0.87 16.56 11.25
CA ARG A 82 0.47 16.39 9.86
C ARG A 82 1.34 15.34 9.18
N VAL A 83 0.72 14.54 8.32
CA VAL A 83 1.38 13.55 7.47
C VAL A 83 1.20 13.98 6.01
N PRO A 84 2.29 14.11 5.22
CA PRO A 84 2.18 14.33 3.78
C PRO A 84 1.42 13.19 3.13
N VAL A 85 0.56 13.51 2.17
CA VAL A 85 -0.22 12.52 1.42
C VAL A 85 -0.07 12.76 -0.09
N TYR A 86 -0.27 11.70 -0.86
CA TYR A 86 -0.42 11.80 -2.31
C TYR A 86 -1.80 11.30 -2.74
N ALA A 87 -2.28 11.76 -3.89
CA ALA A 87 -3.47 11.20 -4.49
C ALA A 87 -3.10 9.94 -5.28
N SER A 88 -3.60 8.77 -4.84
CA SER A 88 -3.58 7.55 -5.64
C SER A 88 -4.75 7.62 -6.61
N THR A 89 -4.45 7.89 -7.89
CA THR A 89 -5.42 8.19 -8.94
C THR A 89 -4.97 7.60 -10.28
N MET A 90 -5.57 8.03 -11.38
CA MET A 90 -5.19 7.54 -12.71
C MET A 90 -5.32 6.02 -12.82
N ASN A 91 -6.49 5.52 -12.43
CA ASN A 91 -6.89 4.14 -12.62
C ASN A 91 -7.53 3.96 -13.99
N TYR A 92 -7.39 2.75 -14.53
CA TYR A 92 -8.04 2.39 -15.78
C TYR A 92 -9.56 2.42 -15.64
N LEU A 93 -10.22 3.12 -16.55
CA LEU A 93 -11.68 3.16 -16.65
C LEU A 93 -12.09 2.57 -18.00
N GLU A 94 -13.22 1.86 -17.99
CA GLU A 94 -13.80 1.32 -19.21
C GLU A 94 -14.32 2.45 -20.11
N GLY A 95 -14.08 2.34 -21.41
CA GLY A 95 -14.56 3.32 -22.40
C GLY A 95 -13.73 4.58 -22.55
N ILE A 96 -12.70 4.81 -21.72
CA ILE A 96 -11.81 5.98 -21.83
C ILE A 96 -10.36 5.53 -21.91
N THR A 97 -9.59 6.09 -22.82
CA THR A 97 -8.17 5.76 -22.95
C THR A 97 -7.33 6.41 -21.85
N PRO A 98 -6.29 5.74 -21.34
CA PRO A 98 -5.40 6.36 -20.37
C PRO A 98 -4.70 7.60 -20.89
N GLU A 99 -4.45 7.67 -22.20
CA GLU A 99 -3.85 8.81 -22.87
C GLU A 99 -4.66 10.10 -22.69
N GLU A 100 -5.99 9.99 -22.65
CA GLU A 100 -6.90 11.12 -22.44
C GLU A 100 -7.21 11.31 -20.94
N LEU A 101 -7.42 10.21 -20.22
CA LEU A 101 -7.90 10.21 -18.85
C LEU A 101 -6.83 10.69 -17.86
N TYR A 102 -5.60 10.13 -17.94
CA TYR A 102 -4.60 10.32 -16.91
C TYR A 102 -4.08 11.75 -16.79
N PRO A 103 -3.72 12.45 -17.90
CA PRO A 103 -3.31 13.85 -17.81
C PRO A 103 -4.41 14.77 -17.24
N ARG A 104 -5.68 14.49 -17.57
CA ARG A 104 -6.82 15.23 -17.05
C ARG A 104 -7.00 15.02 -15.55
N GLN A 105 -7.05 13.74 -15.10
CA GLN A 105 -7.17 13.43 -13.67
C GLN A 105 -5.99 13.99 -12.85
N ALA A 106 -4.80 13.94 -13.40
CA ALA A 106 -3.63 14.51 -12.75
C ALA A 106 -3.77 16.02 -12.56
N ALA A 107 -4.18 16.75 -13.60
CA ALA A 107 -4.41 18.20 -13.52
C ALA A 107 -5.54 18.55 -12.53
N GLU A 108 -6.62 17.77 -12.51
CA GLU A 108 -7.73 17.93 -11.55
C GLU A 108 -7.22 17.80 -10.10
N LYS A 109 -6.41 16.77 -9.80
CA LYS A 109 -5.85 16.56 -8.45
C LYS A 109 -4.87 17.65 -8.03
N VAL A 110 -4.09 18.17 -8.96
CA VAL A 110 -3.23 19.34 -8.70
C VAL A 110 -4.08 20.58 -8.38
N ALA A 111 -5.19 20.80 -9.10
CA ALA A 111 -6.12 21.90 -8.83
C ALA A 111 -6.80 21.76 -7.46
N GLU A 112 -7.04 20.53 -6.98
CA GLU A 112 -7.52 20.24 -5.61
C GLU A 112 -6.46 20.51 -4.53
N GLY A 113 -5.21 20.79 -4.92
CA GLY A 113 -4.12 21.15 -4.00
C GLY A 113 -3.13 20.04 -3.69
N PHE A 114 -3.28 18.83 -4.27
CA PHE A 114 -2.29 17.76 -4.11
C PHE A 114 -0.94 18.15 -4.74
N LYS A 115 0.14 17.83 -4.05
CA LYS A 115 1.52 18.06 -4.49
C LYS A 115 2.25 16.78 -4.91
N ALA A 116 1.59 15.64 -4.75
CA ALA A 116 2.10 14.33 -5.10
C ALA A 116 0.98 13.43 -5.61
N LEU A 117 1.24 12.69 -6.68
CA LEU A 117 0.26 11.84 -7.36
C LEU A 117 0.87 10.48 -7.69
N LYS A 118 0.10 9.40 -7.56
CA LYS A 118 0.50 8.05 -7.99
C LYS A 118 -0.41 7.57 -9.12
N MET A 119 0.18 7.12 -10.23
CA MET A 119 -0.51 6.59 -11.40
C MET A 119 -0.39 5.07 -11.50
N ARG A 120 -1.41 4.42 -12.04
CA ARG A 120 -1.42 2.98 -12.34
C ARG A 120 -0.82 2.69 -13.70
N LEU A 121 0.08 1.70 -13.76
CA LEU A 121 0.71 1.18 -14.97
C LEU A 121 0.60 -0.35 -15.02
N GLY A 122 1.03 -0.98 -16.11
CA GLY A 122 1.13 -2.43 -16.23
C GLY A 122 0.00 -3.10 -17.02
N ARG A 123 -0.98 -2.34 -17.48
CA ARG A 123 -2.08 -2.90 -18.31
C ARG A 123 -1.72 -2.99 -19.80
N TYR A 124 -0.84 -2.13 -20.26
CA TYR A 124 -0.46 -2.04 -21.68
C TYR A 124 1.02 -2.33 -21.90
N PRO A 125 1.44 -2.63 -23.13
CA PRO A 125 2.86 -2.74 -23.42
C PRO A 125 3.62 -1.46 -23.08
N VAL A 126 4.86 -1.58 -22.61
CA VAL A 126 5.74 -0.47 -22.19
C VAL A 126 5.79 0.66 -23.23
N ARG A 127 5.89 0.31 -24.52
CA ARG A 127 5.90 1.30 -25.63
C ARG A 127 4.68 2.21 -25.69
N ARG A 128 3.54 1.78 -25.10
CA ARG A 128 2.32 2.58 -24.98
C ARG A 128 2.27 3.34 -23.66
N GLU A 129 2.79 2.78 -22.59
CA GLU A 129 2.72 3.39 -21.25
C GLU A 129 3.72 4.53 -21.06
N ILE A 130 4.89 4.47 -21.70
CA ILE A 130 5.87 5.58 -21.68
C ILE A 130 5.27 6.91 -22.19
N PRO A 131 4.60 6.97 -23.35
CA PRO A 131 3.90 8.18 -23.78
C PRO A 131 2.84 8.70 -22.80
N ILE A 132 2.11 7.80 -22.12
CA ILE A 132 1.12 8.17 -21.11
C ILE A 132 1.81 8.86 -19.91
N ALA A 133 2.89 8.27 -19.39
CA ALA A 133 3.67 8.85 -18.30
C ALA A 133 4.24 10.23 -18.67
N LYS A 134 4.74 10.39 -19.91
CA LYS A 134 5.21 11.67 -20.46
C LYS A 134 4.08 12.71 -20.51
N ALA A 135 2.88 12.31 -20.93
CA ALA A 135 1.74 13.20 -21.02
C ALA A 135 1.29 13.66 -19.61
N VAL A 136 1.33 12.77 -18.61
CA VAL A 136 1.03 13.12 -17.21
C VAL A 136 2.06 14.13 -16.69
N ARG A 137 3.37 13.85 -16.84
CA ARG A 137 4.42 14.78 -16.42
C ARG A 137 4.28 16.15 -17.07
N LYS A 138 3.97 16.18 -18.37
CA LYS A 138 3.71 17.44 -19.10
C LYS A 138 2.51 18.19 -18.53
N ALA A 139 1.44 17.50 -18.16
CA ALA A 139 0.22 18.11 -17.66
C ALA A 139 0.38 18.75 -16.28
N VAL A 140 1.22 18.16 -15.40
CA VAL A 140 1.37 18.64 -14.02
C VAL A 140 2.61 19.50 -13.78
N GLY A 141 3.53 19.55 -14.74
CA GLY A 141 4.79 20.30 -14.62
C GLY A 141 5.84 19.60 -13.73
N PRO A 142 7.02 20.22 -13.56
CA PRO A 142 8.15 19.60 -12.85
C PRO A 142 8.01 19.58 -11.32
N ASP A 143 7.21 20.48 -10.75
CA ASP A 143 7.14 20.67 -9.29
C ASP A 143 6.24 19.67 -8.57
N ILE A 144 5.45 18.89 -9.33
CA ILE A 144 4.57 17.85 -8.77
C ILE A 144 5.31 16.53 -8.70
N LYS A 145 5.33 15.94 -7.52
CA LYS A 145 5.85 14.60 -7.30
C LYS A 145 5.00 13.56 -8.00
N LEU A 146 5.61 12.73 -8.81
CA LEU A 146 4.93 11.63 -9.49
C LEU A 146 5.49 10.29 -9.05
N MET A 147 4.60 9.38 -8.78
CA MET A 147 4.90 7.99 -8.49
C MET A 147 4.13 7.10 -9.46
N ALA A 148 4.66 5.92 -9.70
CA ALA A 148 4.02 4.91 -10.51
C ALA A 148 3.81 3.62 -9.70
N ASP A 149 2.74 2.90 -10.01
CA ASP A 149 2.45 1.60 -9.42
C ASP A 149 2.26 0.58 -10.54
N GLY A 150 3.12 -0.42 -10.57
CA GLY A 150 3.15 -1.46 -11.59
C GLY A 150 2.22 -2.64 -11.32
N ASN A 151 1.67 -2.75 -10.11
CA ASN A 151 0.80 -3.85 -9.67
C ASN A 151 1.29 -5.24 -10.10
N ALA A 152 2.59 -5.49 -9.97
CA ALA A 152 3.24 -6.77 -10.28
C ALA A 152 3.10 -7.23 -11.75
N ALA A 153 2.88 -6.32 -12.68
CA ALA A 153 2.47 -6.66 -14.05
C ALA A 153 3.63 -6.83 -15.05
N TYR A 154 4.84 -6.39 -14.71
CA TYR A 154 5.93 -6.36 -15.67
C TYR A 154 6.81 -7.61 -15.64
N THR A 155 7.38 -7.95 -16.79
CA THR A 155 8.57 -8.81 -16.87
C THR A 155 9.80 -8.01 -16.45
N MET A 156 10.91 -8.67 -16.13
CA MET A 156 12.18 -8.00 -15.81
C MET A 156 12.59 -6.99 -16.87
N LYS A 157 12.54 -7.40 -18.16
CA LYS A 157 12.87 -6.48 -19.26
C LYS A 157 11.92 -5.28 -19.29
N GLY A 158 10.61 -5.51 -19.19
CA GLY A 158 9.63 -4.41 -19.17
C GLY A 158 9.82 -3.47 -17.99
N ALA A 159 10.19 -4.02 -16.84
CA ALA A 159 10.48 -3.23 -15.64
C ALA A 159 11.74 -2.37 -15.81
N LEU A 160 12.78 -2.89 -16.44
CA LEU A 160 13.98 -2.09 -16.75
C LEU A 160 13.65 -0.97 -17.75
N ASP A 161 13.02 -1.30 -18.88
CA ASP A 161 12.69 -0.32 -19.91
C ASP A 161 11.77 0.81 -19.36
N MET A 162 10.76 0.44 -18.58
CA MET A 162 9.83 1.41 -17.99
C MET A 162 10.48 2.22 -16.86
N GLY A 163 11.27 1.57 -16.01
CA GLY A 163 11.98 2.22 -14.90
C GLY A 163 12.98 3.26 -15.36
N GLU A 164 13.71 3.01 -16.46
CA GLU A 164 14.57 4.01 -17.10
C GLU A 164 13.75 5.21 -17.58
N ALA A 165 12.62 4.97 -18.25
CA ALA A 165 11.76 6.05 -18.72
C ALA A 165 11.15 6.86 -17.59
N LEU A 166 10.75 6.23 -16.48
CA LEU A 166 10.25 6.92 -15.29
C LEU A 166 11.36 7.74 -14.60
N THR A 167 12.60 7.24 -14.59
CA THR A 167 13.76 7.99 -14.09
C THR A 167 13.98 9.26 -14.90
N ASP A 168 13.97 9.17 -16.25
CA ASP A 168 14.13 10.32 -17.14
C ASP A 168 12.99 11.35 -17.00
N LEU A 169 11.83 10.91 -16.53
CA LEU A 169 10.66 11.74 -16.26
C LEU A 169 10.61 12.26 -14.82
N ASP A 170 11.67 12.06 -14.05
CA ASP A 170 11.78 12.52 -12.66
C ASP A 170 10.62 12.03 -11.76
N PHE A 171 10.33 10.72 -11.82
CA PHE A 171 9.42 10.08 -10.87
C PHE A 171 10.11 9.85 -9.53
N ASP A 172 9.36 9.97 -8.42
CA ASP A 172 9.90 9.85 -7.06
C ASP A 172 10.14 8.38 -6.66
N PHE A 173 9.25 7.47 -7.07
CA PHE A 173 9.42 6.03 -6.87
C PHE A 173 8.54 5.19 -7.80
N TRP A 174 8.87 3.91 -7.91
CA TRP A 174 8.07 2.91 -8.60
C TRP A 174 7.68 1.76 -7.69
N GLU A 175 6.38 1.62 -7.47
CA GLU A 175 5.77 0.61 -6.63
C GLU A 175 5.54 -0.68 -7.41
N GLU A 176 5.95 -1.78 -6.84
CA GLU A 176 5.70 -3.17 -7.25
C GLU A 176 5.69 -3.45 -8.77
N PRO A 177 6.77 -3.16 -9.49
CA PRO A 177 6.83 -3.42 -10.93
C PRO A 177 6.78 -4.91 -11.30
N LEU A 178 7.37 -5.78 -10.48
CA LEU A 178 7.50 -7.21 -10.75
C LEU A 178 6.52 -8.05 -9.94
N PRO A 179 6.14 -9.23 -10.44
CA PRO A 179 5.45 -10.21 -9.61
C PRO A 179 6.22 -10.50 -8.32
N GLN A 180 5.51 -10.55 -7.23
CA GLN A 180 6.10 -10.88 -5.95
C GLN A 180 6.43 -12.39 -5.92
N SER A 181 7.66 -12.70 -5.60
CA SER A 181 8.12 -14.06 -5.33
C SER A 181 8.56 -14.16 -3.86
N PRO A 182 8.49 -15.34 -3.26
CA PRO A 182 8.87 -15.51 -1.85
C PRO A 182 10.31 -15.12 -1.55
N ASP A 183 11.18 -15.14 -2.54
CA ASP A 183 12.60 -14.83 -2.42
C ASP A 183 12.99 -13.41 -2.83
N TYR A 184 12.09 -12.66 -3.46
CA TYR A 184 12.31 -11.28 -3.94
C TYR A 184 13.57 -11.08 -4.82
N ALA A 185 14.18 -12.13 -5.36
CA ALA A 185 15.42 -12.03 -6.13
C ALA A 185 15.30 -11.11 -7.36
N GLY A 186 14.12 -11.05 -7.98
CA GLY A 186 13.84 -10.11 -9.07
C GLY A 186 13.99 -8.66 -8.64
N TYR A 187 13.52 -8.31 -7.45
CA TYR A 187 13.61 -6.96 -6.91
C TYR A 187 15.04 -6.56 -6.56
N GLU A 188 15.84 -7.46 -5.99
CA GLU A 188 17.28 -7.22 -5.76
C GLU A 188 18.00 -6.88 -7.06
N HIS A 189 17.73 -7.67 -8.10
CA HIS A 189 18.31 -7.43 -9.42
C HIS A 189 17.86 -6.08 -10.00
N LEU A 190 16.56 -5.80 -10.01
CA LEU A 190 16.00 -4.55 -10.53
C LEU A 190 16.57 -3.34 -9.77
N ARG A 191 16.62 -3.41 -8.43
CA ARG A 191 17.19 -2.38 -7.56
C ARG A 191 18.66 -2.10 -7.89
N SER A 192 19.43 -3.13 -8.28
CA SER A 192 20.84 -2.95 -8.66
C SER A 192 21.04 -2.24 -10.01
N LYS A 193 20.01 -2.14 -10.83
CA LYS A 193 20.05 -1.57 -12.18
C LYS A 193 19.42 -0.19 -12.29
N LEU A 194 18.36 0.06 -11.53
CA LEU A 194 17.62 1.33 -11.60
C LEU A 194 18.13 2.32 -10.54
N LYS A 195 18.14 3.60 -10.91
CA LYS A 195 18.34 4.72 -9.98
C LYS A 195 17.04 5.15 -9.30
N LEU A 196 15.90 4.88 -9.95
CA LEU A 196 14.58 5.17 -9.42
C LEU A 196 14.34 4.34 -8.16
N PRO A 197 13.96 4.97 -7.03
CA PRO A 197 13.59 4.22 -5.83
C PRO A 197 12.46 3.24 -6.07
N LEU A 198 12.59 2.03 -5.52
CA LEU A 198 11.56 1.02 -5.55
C LEU A 198 10.75 1.02 -4.25
N ALA A 199 9.43 0.93 -4.37
CA ALA A 199 8.50 0.83 -3.26
C ALA A 199 7.75 -0.50 -3.31
N GLY A 200 7.31 -1.00 -2.17
CA GLY A 200 6.49 -2.20 -2.11
C GLY A 200 6.32 -2.74 -0.70
N GLY A 201 5.60 -3.84 -0.60
CA GLY A 201 5.38 -4.50 0.68
C GLY A 201 3.94 -4.50 1.16
N GLU A 202 2.97 -4.13 0.34
CA GLU A 202 1.53 -4.16 0.68
C GLU A 202 1.03 -5.56 1.06
N VAL A 203 1.71 -6.61 0.62
CA VAL A 203 1.34 -8.01 0.97
C VAL A 203 2.11 -8.55 2.18
N LEU A 204 2.87 -7.73 2.89
CA LEU A 204 3.62 -8.17 4.06
C LEU A 204 2.67 -8.52 5.21
N ALA A 205 2.64 -9.80 5.56
CA ALA A 205 1.72 -10.32 6.56
C ALA A 205 2.20 -10.11 8.01
N ASP A 206 3.50 -9.93 8.23
CA ASP A 206 4.08 -9.84 9.57
C ASP A 206 5.46 -9.18 9.61
N ARG A 207 5.93 -8.89 10.83
CA ARG A 207 7.24 -8.28 11.07
C ARG A 207 8.42 -9.11 10.56
N ALA A 208 8.31 -10.43 10.56
CA ALA A 208 9.39 -11.31 10.10
C ALA A 208 9.50 -11.23 8.57
N ALA A 209 8.37 -11.14 7.86
CA ALA A 209 8.34 -10.90 6.43
C ALA A 209 8.95 -9.54 6.08
N ALA A 210 8.53 -8.48 6.78
CA ALA A 210 9.09 -7.14 6.60
C ALA A 210 10.62 -7.12 6.87
N LYS A 211 11.06 -7.78 7.95
CA LYS A 211 12.50 -7.86 8.25
C LYS A 211 13.29 -8.56 7.15
N ARG A 212 12.81 -9.69 6.63
CA ARG A 212 13.48 -10.39 5.52
C ARG A 212 13.64 -9.50 4.29
N LEU A 213 12.62 -8.73 3.97
CA LEU A 213 12.60 -7.82 2.83
C LEU A 213 13.58 -6.65 3.02
N LEU A 214 13.63 -6.08 4.22
CA LEU A 214 14.59 -5.04 4.59
C LEU A 214 16.05 -5.55 4.58
N ASP A 215 16.30 -6.74 5.14
CA ASP A 215 17.64 -7.35 5.18
C ASP A 215 18.19 -7.60 3.76
N ARG A 216 17.32 -7.85 2.78
CA ARG A 216 17.71 -8.07 1.37
C ARG A 216 17.86 -6.78 0.57
N GLY A 217 17.40 -5.65 1.08
CA GLY A 217 17.50 -4.37 0.39
C GLY A 217 16.74 -4.31 -0.95
N CYS A 218 15.59 -5.00 -1.03
CA CYS A 218 14.80 -5.06 -2.25
C CYS A 218 14.08 -3.75 -2.57
N PHE A 219 13.71 -3.01 -1.54
CA PHE A 219 12.95 -1.76 -1.66
C PHE A 219 13.62 -0.63 -0.89
N ASP A 220 13.49 0.59 -1.39
CA ASP A 220 13.88 1.82 -0.74
C ASP A 220 12.75 2.35 0.16
N ILE A 221 11.51 2.03 -0.18
CA ILE A 221 10.30 2.46 0.51
C ILE A 221 9.45 1.23 0.83
N ILE A 222 9.11 1.05 2.10
CA ILE A 222 8.26 -0.04 2.57
C ILE A 222 6.86 0.50 2.81
N GLN A 223 5.87 -0.19 2.24
CA GLN A 223 4.45 0.20 2.26
C GLN A 223 3.59 -0.93 2.85
N PRO A 224 3.73 -1.27 4.14
CA PRO A 224 2.85 -2.27 4.77
C PRO A 224 1.45 -1.70 4.97
N ASP A 225 0.42 -2.54 4.80
CA ASP A 225 -0.98 -2.24 5.13
C ASP A 225 -1.26 -2.31 6.63
#